data_bc8020416fd37d949023070991400e92
#
_entry.id   bc8020416fd37d949023070991400e92
#
_cell.length_a   1.000
_cell.length_b   1.000
_cell.length_c   1.000
_cell.angle_alpha   90.00
_cell.angle_beta   90.00
_cell.angle_gamma   90.00
#
_symmetry.space_group_name_H-M   'P 1'
#
loop_
_entity.id
_entity.type
_entity.pdbx_description
1 polymer ?
#
loop_
_entity_poly.entity_id
_entity_poly.type
_entity_poly.pdbx_seq_one_letter_code
_entity_poly.pdbx_strand_id
1 'polypeptide(L)'
;MPRKFVDLSIYLENDVISDPPAFAPKIQYFDHKNSFEQMAPFFPGLKQEDLPDGDVWAVEMIQLSTHNGTHLDAPYHFHSTMDKALGEKKKAWTIDEVPLEWCFQPGVKLDFRHLPDGYVATAVDVEAELARIGHTLQPLDIV
;
A
#
# COMPACT_ATOMS: atom_id res chain seq x y z
N MET A 1 -15.35 -5.35 24.09
CA MET A 1 -14.92 -6.51 23.29
C MET A 1 -13.44 -6.37 22.96
N PRO A 2 -12.64 -7.45 22.92
CA PRO A 2 -11.25 -7.35 22.47
C PRO A 2 -11.21 -6.88 21.01
N ARG A 3 -10.26 -6.01 20.68
CA ARG A 3 -10.04 -5.56 19.29
C ARG A 3 -9.60 -6.77 18.46
N LYS A 4 -10.17 -6.92 17.27
CA LYS A 4 -9.73 -7.88 16.26
C LYS A 4 -9.04 -7.11 15.13
N PHE A 5 -7.83 -7.55 14.80
CA PHE A 5 -7.13 -7.06 13.61
C PHE A 5 -7.34 -8.06 12.48
N VAL A 6 -7.56 -7.54 11.29
CA VAL A 6 -7.67 -8.33 10.05
C VAL A 6 -6.75 -7.67 9.04
N ASP A 7 -5.76 -8.43 8.58
CA ASP A 7 -4.87 -8.00 7.52
C ASP A 7 -5.59 -8.22 6.18
N LEU A 8 -5.75 -7.16 5.41
CA LEU A 8 -6.35 -7.17 4.08
C LEU A 8 -5.33 -6.89 2.99
N SER A 9 -4.05 -6.75 3.35
CA SER A 9 -2.99 -6.47 2.39
C SER A 9 -2.67 -7.69 1.53
N ILE A 10 -2.15 -7.43 0.34
CA ILE A 10 -1.60 -8.45 -0.54
C ILE A 10 -0.09 -8.55 -0.32
N TYR A 11 0.46 -9.77 -0.43
CA TYR A 11 1.90 -9.99 -0.29
C TYR A 11 2.67 -9.36 -1.45
N LEU A 12 3.85 -8.78 -1.13
CA LEU A 12 4.85 -8.38 -2.10
C LEU A 12 5.90 -9.47 -2.19
N GLU A 13 5.79 -10.30 -3.22
CA GLU A 13 6.71 -11.41 -3.50
C GLU A 13 6.94 -11.52 -5.02
N ASN A 14 8.07 -12.09 -5.44
CA ASN A 14 8.41 -12.19 -6.86
C ASN A 14 7.39 -12.98 -7.68
N ASP A 15 6.77 -14.01 -7.10
CA ASP A 15 5.90 -14.96 -7.80
C ASP A 15 4.42 -14.77 -7.46
N VAL A 16 4.08 -13.72 -6.68
CA VAL A 16 2.70 -13.38 -6.37
C VAL A 16 2.20 -12.34 -7.37
N ILE A 17 1.11 -12.68 -8.06
CA ILE A 17 0.45 -11.76 -8.99
C ILE A 17 -0.40 -10.78 -8.18
N SER A 18 0.24 -9.71 -7.70
CA SER A 18 -0.44 -8.58 -7.05
C SER A 18 -0.75 -7.46 -8.03
N ASP A 19 -0.01 -7.39 -9.13
CA ASP A 19 0.00 -6.29 -10.09
C ASP A 19 0.16 -6.83 -11.52
N PRO A 20 -0.14 -6.01 -12.55
CA PRO A 20 0.18 -6.39 -13.92
C PRO A 20 1.67 -6.75 -14.07
N PRO A 21 2.02 -7.79 -14.85
CA PRO A 21 3.39 -8.31 -14.92
C PRO A 21 4.47 -7.27 -15.24
N ALA A 22 4.13 -6.21 -16.00
CA ALA A 22 5.08 -5.13 -16.31
C ALA A 22 5.46 -4.28 -15.08
N PHE A 23 4.65 -4.31 -14.04
CA PHE A 23 4.84 -3.54 -12.80
C PHE A 23 5.14 -4.44 -11.59
N ALA A 24 5.27 -5.75 -11.80
CA ALA A 24 5.59 -6.68 -10.71
C ALA A 24 6.87 -6.26 -9.97
N PRO A 25 6.89 -6.39 -8.64
CA PRO A 25 8.10 -6.11 -7.87
C PRO A 25 9.23 -7.08 -8.24
N LYS A 26 10.47 -6.64 -8.07
CA LYS A 26 11.67 -7.47 -8.18
C LYS A 26 12.37 -7.45 -6.84
N ILE A 27 12.43 -8.59 -6.19
CA ILE A 27 13.00 -8.73 -4.86
C ILE A 27 14.18 -9.68 -4.94
N GLN A 28 15.35 -9.21 -4.50
CA GLN A 28 16.53 -10.03 -4.29
C GLN A 28 16.67 -10.30 -2.79
N TYR A 29 16.57 -11.57 -2.42
CA TYR A 29 16.66 -12.01 -1.04
C TYR A 29 18.10 -12.36 -0.69
N PHE A 30 18.55 -11.88 0.47
CA PHE A 30 19.82 -12.24 1.09
C PHE A 30 19.52 -12.82 2.47
N ASP A 31 19.88 -14.07 2.67
CA ASP A 31 19.67 -14.79 3.93
C ASP A 31 20.90 -14.70 4.85
N HIS A 32 20.78 -15.31 6.01
CA HIS A 32 21.82 -15.33 7.05
C HIS A 32 23.15 -15.94 6.60
N LYS A 33 23.17 -16.75 5.53
CA LYS A 33 24.37 -17.43 5.05
C LYS A 33 25.05 -16.77 3.88
N ASN A 34 24.33 -15.96 3.11
CA ASN A 34 24.83 -15.38 1.85
C ASN A 34 24.99 -13.85 1.86
N SER A 35 24.70 -13.16 2.99
CA SER A 35 24.74 -11.70 3.08
C SER A 35 26.05 -11.13 3.69
N PHE A 36 27.03 -11.97 4.00
CA PHE A 36 28.27 -11.52 4.65
C PHE A 36 29.00 -10.43 3.84
N GLU A 37 29.09 -10.58 2.54
CA GLU A 37 29.75 -9.59 1.67
C GLU A 37 29.10 -8.20 1.73
N GLN A 38 27.81 -8.14 2.04
CA GLN A 38 27.10 -6.85 2.20
C GLN A 38 27.39 -6.22 3.57
N MET A 39 27.57 -7.04 4.61
CA MET A 39 27.83 -6.57 5.96
C MET A 39 29.30 -6.20 6.19
N ALA A 40 30.23 -6.98 5.64
CA ALA A 40 31.67 -6.86 5.87
C ALA A 40 32.22 -5.43 5.70
N PRO A 41 31.78 -4.61 4.71
CA PRO A 41 32.27 -3.24 4.55
C PRO A 41 32.00 -2.33 5.74
N PHE A 42 30.96 -2.62 6.55
CA PHE A 42 30.62 -1.83 7.75
C PHE A 42 31.48 -2.18 8.97
N PHE A 43 32.18 -3.33 8.91
CA PHE A 43 32.97 -3.87 10.03
C PHE A 43 34.34 -4.34 9.55
N PRO A 44 35.27 -3.41 9.27
CA PRO A 44 36.62 -3.79 8.74
C PRO A 44 37.33 -4.79 9.63
N GLY A 45 37.76 -5.90 9.04
CA GLY A 45 38.49 -6.98 9.73
C GLY A 45 37.59 -8.09 10.32
N LEU A 46 36.27 -7.91 10.33
CA LEU A 46 35.32 -8.95 10.71
C LEU A 46 35.36 -10.10 9.68
N LYS A 47 35.37 -11.32 10.18
CA LYS A 47 35.22 -12.52 9.34
C LYS A 47 33.90 -13.22 9.68
N GLN A 48 33.36 -13.95 8.73
CA GLN A 48 32.11 -14.67 8.94
C GLN A 48 32.21 -15.70 10.08
N GLU A 49 33.38 -16.31 10.24
CA GLU A 49 33.69 -17.26 11.33
C GLU A 49 33.69 -16.65 12.72
N ASP A 50 33.80 -15.32 12.84
CA ASP A 50 33.73 -14.61 14.12
C ASP A 50 32.29 -14.44 14.64
N LEU A 51 31.30 -14.75 13.81
CA LEU A 51 29.89 -14.62 14.13
C LEU A 51 29.30 -15.95 14.63
N PRO A 52 28.32 -15.92 15.54
CA PRO A 52 27.63 -17.12 15.99
C PRO A 52 27.07 -17.92 14.80
N ASP A 53 27.48 -19.18 14.67
CA ASP A 53 27.12 -20.08 13.56
C ASP A 53 27.46 -19.54 12.16
N GLY A 54 28.26 -18.49 12.08
CA GLY A 54 28.57 -17.77 10.84
C GLY A 54 27.35 -17.03 10.25
N ASP A 55 26.34 -16.79 11.05
CA ASP A 55 25.12 -16.12 10.62
C ASP A 55 25.27 -14.59 10.61
N VAL A 56 24.72 -13.99 9.58
CA VAL A 56 24.70 -12.54 9.34
C VAL A 56 23.26 -12.06 9.41
N TRP A 57 22.99 -10.83 9.00
CA TRP A 57 21.61 -10.37 8.85
C TRP A 57 20.93 -10.98 7.60
N ALA A 58 19.61 -11.02 7.60
CA ALA A 58 18.82 -11.22 6.39
C ALA A 58 18.30 -9.87 5.92
N VAL A 59 18.36 -9.62 4.61
CA VAL A 59 17.94 -8.35 4.00
C VAL A 59 17.46 -8.56 2.57
N GLU A 60 16.57 -7.73 2.12
CA GLU A 60 16.06 -7.72 0.76
C GLU A 60 16.43 -6.43 0.04
N MET A 61 16.77 -6.56 -1.24
CA MET A 61 16.87 -5.43 -2.16
C MET A 61 15.65 -5.44 -3.05
N ILE A 62 14.84 -4.36 -2.96
CA ILE A 62 13.53 -4.31 -3.60
C ILE A 62 13.50 -3.21 -4.65
N GLN A 63 13.10 -3.58 -5.88
CA GLN A 63 12.70 -2.65 -6.93
C GLN A 63 11.20 -2.79 -7.14
N LEU A 64 10.46 -1.72 -6.91
CA LEU A 64 9.00 -1.71 -7.04
C LEU A 64 8.49 -0.37 -7.56
N SER A 65 7.30 -0.38 -8.12
CA SER A 65 6.50 0.83 -8.31
C SER A 65 5.86 1.24 -6.98
N THR A 66 5.65 2.53 -6.77
CA THR A 66 4.88 3.03 -5.61
C THR A 66 3.42 2.56 -5.62
N HIS A 67 2.96 1.98 -6.73
CA HIS A 67 1.63 1.41 -6.90
C HIS A 67 1.60 -0.13 -6.80
N ASN A 68 2.63 -0.76 -6.23
CA ASN A 68 2.62 -2.20 -5.98
C ASN A 68 1.85 -2.56 -4.70
N GLY A 69 1.12 -3.69 -4.76
CA GLY A 69 0.40 -4.23 -3.62
C GLY A 69 -0.67 -3.31 -3.05
N THR A 70 -0.93 -3.44 -1.77
CA THR A 70 -1.92 -2.60 -1.05
C THR A 70 -1.27 -1.29 -0.63
N HIS A 71 -1.76 -0.18 -1.18
CA HIS A 71 -1.18 1.15 -0.98
C HIS A 71 -2.26 2.25 -0.99
N LEU A 72 -1.87 3.46 -0.67
CA LEU A 72 -2.67 4.67 -0.76
C LEU A 72 -2.14 5.54 -1.90
N ASP A 73 -3.03 5.97 -2.78
CA ASP A 73 -2.72 6.97 -3.80
C ASP A 73 -2.91 8.39 -3.28
N ALA A 74 -1.91 9.23 -3.50
CA ALA A 74 -2.04 10.65 -3.22
C ALA A 74 -2.88 11.35 -4.32
N PRO A 75 -3.49 12.52 -4.04
CA PRO A 75 -4.21 13.30 -5.05
C PRO A 75 -3.39 13.57 -6.31
N TYR A 76 -2.07 13.76 -6.17
CA TYR A 76 -1.16 14.00 -7.30
C TYR A 76 -1.08 12.83 -8.30
N HIS A 77 -1.38 11.60 -7.86
CA HIS A 77 -1.46 10.46 -8.77
C HIS A 77 -2.53 10.66 -9.85
N PHE A 78 -3.66 11.24 -9.46
CA PHE A 78 -4.82 11.39 -10.35
C PHE A 78 -4.78 12.65 -11.20
N HIS A 79 -4.25 13.77 -10.64
CA HIS A 79 -4.22 15.05 -11.35
C HIS A 79 -3.17 15.99 -10.76
N SER A 80 -2.67 16.93 -11.58
CA SER A 80 -1.67 17.92 -11.15
C SER A 80 -2.22 18.99 -10.19
N THR A 81 -3.54 19.15 -10.14
CA THR A 81 -4.20 20.15 -9.27
C THR A 81 -5.38 19.54 -8.50
N MET A 82 -5.62 20.02 -7.29
CA MET A 82 -6.77 19.70 -6.46
C MET A 82 -7.91 20.70 -6.69
N ASP A 83 -9.12 20.31 -6.27
CA ASP A 83 -10.31 21.18 -6.18
C ASP A 83 -10.72 21.86 -7.50
N LYS A 84 -10.36 21.28 -8.64
CA LYS A 84 -10.71 21.81 -9.94
C LYS A 84 -12.24 22.04 -10.10
N ALA A 85 -13.05 21.18 -9.49
CA ALA A 85 -14.50 21.32 -9.49
C ALA A 85 -14.98 22.55 -8.72
N LEU A 86 -14.21 23.05 -7.77
CA LEU A 86 -14.47 24.25 -6.96
C LEU A 86 -13.85 25.51 -7.57
N GLY A 87 -13.24 25.41 -8.77
CA GLY A 87 -12.60 26.53 -9.46
C GLY A 87 -11.20 26.88 -8.94
N GLU A 88 -10.71 26.23 -7.90
CA GLU A 88 -9.38 26.43 -7.36
C GLU A 88 -8.34 25.60 -8.14
N LYS A 89 -7.17 26.22 -8.41
CA LYS A 89 -6.03 25.55 -9.06
C LYS A 89 -4.90 25.31 -8.06
N LYS A 90 -5.19 24.74 -6.91
CA LYS A 90 -4.15 24.33 -5.98
C LYS A 90 -3.38 23.14 -6.56
N LYS A 91 -2.06 23.14 -6.39
CA LYS A 91 -1.23 21.97 -6.70
C LYS A 91 -1.77 20.76 -5.92
N ALA A 92 -1.90 19.62 -6.58
CA ALA A 92 -2.30 18.40 -5.91
C ALA A 92 -1.20 17.93 -4.94
N TRP A 93 -1.62 17.43 -3.79
CA TRP A 93 -0.70 16.95 -2.76
C TRP A 93 -0.01 15.66 -3.19
N THR A 94 1.29 15.61 -2.95
CA THR A 94 2.09 14.39 -3.03
C THR A 94 1.89 13.55 -1.77
N ILE A 95 2.36 12.30 -1.76
CA ILE A 95 2.09 11.38 -0.64
C ILE A 95 2.67 11.86 0.69
N ASP A 96 3.78 12.57 0.67
CA ASP A 96 4.42 13.17 1.85
C ASP A 96 3.68 14.41 2.38
N GLU A 97 2.79 14.99 1.58
CA GLU A 97 1.92 16.11 1.97
C GLU A 97 0.55 15.64 2.51
N VAL A 98 0.18 14.37 2.31
CA VAL A 98 -1.09 13.81 2.80
C VAL A 98 -1.09 13.73 4.33
N PRO A 99 -2.10 14.33 5.02
CA PRO A 99 -2.18 14.25 6.48
C PRO A 99 -2.35 12.80 6.96
N LEU A 100 -1.63 12.41 8.00
CA LEU A 100 -1.73 11.05 8.57
C LEU A 100 -3.14 10.72 9.07
N GLU A 101 -3.91 11.74 9.44
CA GLU A 101 -5.31 11.61 9.83
C GLU A 101 -6.19 11.02 8.74
N TRP A 102 -5.80 11.14 7.46
CA TRP A 102 -6.52 10.51 6.34
C TRP A 102 -6.26 9.01 6.24
N CYS A 103 -5.16 8.54 6.82
CA CYS A 103 -4.72 7.14 6.70
C CYS A 103 -5.33 6.23 7.77
N PHE A 104 -5.99 6.77 8.79
CA PHE A 104 -6.54 6.00 9.90
C PHE A 104 -7.87 6.58 10.39
N GLN A 105 -8.95 6.18 9.72
CA GLN A 105 -10.31 6.67 9.96
C GLN A 105 -11.32 5.51 9.96
N PRO A 106 -12.57 5.76 10.38
CA PRO A 106 -13.64 4.78 10.22
C PRO A 106 -13.77 4.32 8.77
N GLY A 107 -13.88 3.01 8.57
CA GLY A 107 -14.05 2.41 7.25
C GLY A 107 -15.50 2.08 6.94
N VAL A 108 -15.92 2.35 5.69
CA VAL A 108 -17.25 2.01 5.17
C VAL A 108 -17.09 1.10 3.96
N LYS A 109 -17.60 -0.14 4.08
CA LYS A 109 -17.60 -1.09 2.96
C LYS A 109 -18.89 -0.99 2.17
N LEU A 110 -18.81 -0.62 0.91
CA LEU A 110 -19.88 -0.74 -0.07
C LEU A 110 -19.77 -2.08 -0.81
N ASP A 111 -20.87 -2.81 -0.95
CA ASP A 111 -20.87 -4.15 -1.55
C ASP A 111 -21.56 -4.14 -2.91
N PHE A 112 -20.78 -4.08 -3.97
CA PHE A 112 -21.23 -4.12 -5.36
C PHE A 112 -20.94 -5.44 -6.07
N ARG A 113 -20.58 -6.52 -5.35
CA ARG A 113 -20.27 -7.83 -5.94
C ARG A 113 -21.41 -8.48 -6.74
N HIS A 114 -22.63 -7.98 -6.59
CA HIS A 114 -23.80 -8.42 -7.34
C HIS A 114 -23.90 -7.78 -8.73
N LEU A 115 -23.07 -6.77 -9.01
CA LEU A 115 -23.01 -6.11 -10.30
C LEU A 115 -22.00 -6.82 -11.22
N PRO A 116 -22.22 -6.80 -12.55
CA PRO A 116 -21.31 -7.44 -13.49
C PRO A 116 -19.96 -6.72 -13.54
N ASP A 117 -18.90 -7.47 -13.93
CA ASP A 117 -17.57 -6.90 -14.14
C ASP A 117 -17.63 -5.78 -15.20
N GLY A 118 -16.93 -4.68 -14.92
CA GLY A 118 -16.92 -3.49 -15.78
C GLY A 118 -18.13 -2.55 -15.60
N TYR A 119 -19.05 -2.87 -14.69
CA TYR A 119 -20.12 -1.94 -14.34
C TYR A 119 -19.55 -0.70 -13.65
N VAL A 120 -20.00 0.48 -14.09
CA VAL A 120 -19.63 1.75 -13.46
C VAL A 120 -20.69 2.14 -12.45
N ALA A 121 -20.37 1.99 -11.15
CA ALA A 121 -21.26 2.37 -10.06
C ALA A 121 -21.58 3.87 -10.13
N THR A 122 -22.87 4.21 -10.13
CA THR A 122 -23.36 5.58 -10.16
C THR A 122 -23.52 6.13 -8.75
N ALA A 123 -23.74 7.45 -8.62
CA ALA A 123 -24.09 8.07 -7.35
C ALA A 123 -25.35 7.44 -6.71
N VAL A 124 -26.34 7.09 -7.55
CA VAL A 124 -27.58 6.44 -7.08
C VAL A 124 -27.29 5.06 -6.49
N ASP A 125 -26.39 4.28 -7.09
CA ASP A 125 -25.99 2.97 -6.57
C ASP A 125 -25.29 3.12 -5.22
N VAL A 126 -24.40 4.10 -5.09
CA VAL A 126 -23.70 4.41 -3.82
C VAL A 126 -24.70 4.84 -2.74
N GLU A 127 -25.62 5.74 -3.05
CA GLU A 127 -26.65 6.20 -2.11
C GLU A 127 -27.56 5.05 -1.66
N ALA A 128 -27.98 4.18 -2.59
CA ALA A 128 -28.79 3.02 -2.28
C ALA A 128 -28.07 2.04 -1.37
N GLU A 129 -26.78 1.79 -1.61
CA GLU A 129 -25.98 0.90 -0.78
C GLU A 129 -25.72 1.49 0.61
N LEU A 130 -25.44 2.78 0.72
CA LEU A 130 -25.34 3.49 2.01
C LEU A 130 -26.66 3.37 2.81
N ALA A 131 -27.79 3.58 2.15
CA ALA A 131 -29.10 3.40 2.79
C ALA A 131 -29.32 1.95 3.25
N ARG A 132 -28.93 0.95 2.41
CA ARG A 132 -29.06 -0.47 2.73
C ARG A 132 -28.28 -0.86 3.98
N ILE A 133 -27.06 -0.32 4.15
CA ILE A 133 -26.22 -0.59 5.33
C ILE A 133 -26.51 0.33 6.51
N GLY A 134 -27.41 1.30 6.35
CA GLY A 134 -27.80 2.26 7.41
C GLY A 134 -26.66 3.22 7.79
N HIS A 135 -25.79 3.58 6.84
CA HIS A 135 -24.67 4.48 7.09
C HIS A 135 -24.89 5.84 6.42
N THR A 136 -24.51 6.91 7.14
CA THR A 136 -24.39 8.27 6.62
C THR A 136 -22.94 8.67 6.63
N LEU A 137 -22.38 8.98 5.48
CA LEU A 137 -20.97 9.35 5.35
C LEU A 137 -20.64 10.56 6.24
N GLN A 138 -19.54 10.44 6.94
CA GLN A 138 -18.97 11.50 7.73
C GLN A 138 -17.68 12.01 7.07
N PRO A 139 -17.24 13.25 7.36
CA PRO A 139 -15.95 13.72 6.92
C PRO A 139 -14.84 12.73 7.29
N LEU A 140 -13.98 12.43 6.34
CA LEU A 140 -12.84 11.50 6.46
C LEU A 140 -13.20 10.00 6.55
N ASP A 141 -14.45 9.59 6.40
CA ASP A 141 -14.75 8.16 6.25
C ASP A 141 -13.96 7.57 5.07
N ILE A 142 -13.28 6.43 5.30
CA ILE A 142 -12.58 5.67 4.26
C ILE A 142 -13.60 4.74 3.60
N VAL A 143 -13.95 5.03 2.35
CA VAL A 143 -14.96 4.28 1.59
C VAL A 143 -14.30 3.25 0.71
#